data_048f4d7cea024a4f526d7e2171eadfb9
#
_entry.id   048f4d7cea024a4f526d7e2171eadfb9
#
_cell.length_a   1.000
_cell.length_b   1.000
_cell.length_c   1.000
_cell.angle_alpha   90.00
_cell.angle_beta   90.00
_cell.angle_gamma   90.00
#
_symmetry.space_group_name_H-M   'P 1'
#
loop_
_entity.id
_entity.type
_entity.pdbx_description
1 polymer ?
#
loop_
_entity_poly.entity_id
_entity_poly.type
_entity_poly.pdbx_seq_one_letter_code
_entity_poly.pdbx_strand_id
1 'polypeptide(L)'
;PLFFKMFFYYFNKKPSRKYYRSTILLPLVVQINKETPIVTTTDDLSNGGLSFMSYVPFQLGTILSIKVFSPIGTLAANGKVVQMKEVVEGCSYYIGIKFIQFREHSKNVLLKLTGQKEINAVNCF
;
A
#
# COMPACT_ATOMS: atom_id res chain seq x y z
N PRO A 1 -0.52 4.36 22.40
CA PRO A 1 -0.71 2.98 21.95
C PRO A 1 0.38 2.55 20.97
N LEU A 2 0.64 1.28 20.99
CA LEU A 2 1.69 0.72 20.16
C LEU A 2 1.47 0.99 18.67
N PHE A 3 0.25 0.83 18.21
CA PHE A 3 -0.08 1.06 16.81
C PHE A 3 0.26 2.48 16.38
N PHE A 4 -0.05 3.45 17.22
CA PHE A 4 0.24 4.84 16.93
C PHE A 4 1.74 5.08 16.83
N LYS A 5 2.51 4.47 17.73
CA LYS A 5 3.97 4.60 17.70
C LYS A 5 4.55 4.03 16.41
N MET A 6 4.04 2.90 15.97
CA MET A 6 4.52 2.27 14.74
C MET A 6 4.22 3.14 13.54
N PHE A 7 3.02 3.67 13.47
CA PHE A 7 2.63 4.54 12.40
C PHE A 7 3.54 5.77 12.34
N PHE A 8 3.76 6.38 13.50
CA PHE A 8 4.60 7.56 13.59
C PHE A 8 6.04 7.25 13.17
N TYR A 9 6.51 6.09 13.58
CA TYR A 9 7.86 5.64 13.22
C TYR A 9 8.04 5.60 11.71
N TYR A 10 7.12 4.99 11.01
CA TYR A 10 7.23 4.89 9.56
C TYR A 10 7.05 6.22 8.88
N PHE A 11 6.18 7.01 9.38
CA PHE A 11 5.93 8.31 8.81
C PHE A 11 7.20 9.16 8.84
N ASN A 12 7.92 9.10 9.95
CA ASN A 12 9.14 9.89 10.13
C ASN A 12 10.37 9.27 9.49
N LYS A 13 10.32 7.98 9.23
CA LYS A 13 11.44 7.28 8.64
C LYS A 13 11.32 7.14 7.13
N LYS A 14 10.32 7.75 6.56
CA LYS A 14 10.07 7.61 5.14
C LYS A 14 11.27 8.09 4.33
N PRO A 15 11.84 7.22 3.50
CA PRO A 15 12.98 7.61 2.68
C PRO A 15 12.54 8.44 1.48
N SER A 16 13.51 9.07 0.84
CA SER A 16 13.26 9.73 -0.44
C SER A 16 12.76 8.72 -1.45
N ARG A 17 11.86 9.15 -2.30
CA ARG A 17 11.26 8.25 -3.26
C ARG A 17 11.25 8.83 -4.65
N LYS A 18 11.32 7.90 -5.59
CA LYS A 18 11.23 8.21 -6.99
C LYS A 18 9.87 8.71 -7.39
N TYR A 19 8.84 8.12 -6.78
CA TYR A 19 7.46 8.40 -7.14
C TYR A 19 6.77 9.15 -6.05
N TYR A 20 5.82 9.99 -6.46
CA TYR A 20 4.96 10.66 -5.52
C TYR A 20 4.16 9.62 -4.73
N ARG A 21 4.04 9.82 -3.46
CA ARG A 21 3.30 8.93 -2.57
C ARG A 21 2.26 9.68 -1.80
N SER A 22 1.12 9.01 -1.60
CA SER A 22 0.05 9.51 -0.79
C SER A 22 0.10 8.82 0.56
N THR A 23 -0.06 9.60 1.63
CA THR A 23 -0.14 9.06 2.98
C THR A 23 -1.58 8.87 3.43
N ILE A 24 -2.52 8.91 2.51
CA ILE A 24 -3.92 8.70 2.84
C ILE A 24 -4.12 7.27 3.28
N LEU A 25 -4.80 7.11 4.42
CA LEU A 25 -5.13 5.79 4.95
C LEU A 25 -6.42 5.32 4.32
N LEU A 26 -6.35 4.23 3.60
CA LEU A 26 -7.52 3.66 2.92
C LEU A 26 -7.70 2.21 3.35
N PRO A 27 -8.94 1.75 3.46
CA PRO A 27 -9.18 0.33 3.76
C PRO A 27 -8.55 -0.55 2.69
N LEU A 28 -7.92 -1.61 3.13
CA LEU A 28 -7.16 -2.51 2.27
C LEU A 28 -7.50 -3.95 2.62
N VAL A 29 -7.76 -4.75 1.62
CA VAL A 29 -7.95 -6.19 1.79
C VAL A 29 -6.86 -6.90 1.00
N VAL A 30 -6.12 -7.76 1.67
CA VAL A 30 -5.02 -8.51 1.08
C VAL A 30 -5.33 -10.00 1.23
N GLN A 31 -5.09 -10.74 0.18
CA GLN A 31 -5.41 -12.16 0.21
C GLN A 31 -4.36 -12.96 -0.57
N ILE A 32 -3.90 -14.07 0.03
CA ILE A 32 -3.01 -15.00 -0.62
C ILE A 32 -3.88 -16.14 -1.12
N ASN A 33 -3.95 -16.31 -2.45
CA ASN A 33 -4.77 -17.35 -3.06
C ASN A 33 -6.19 -17.31 -2.50
N LYS A 34 -6.65 -18.42 -1.91
CA LYS A 34 -7.98 -18.51 -1.33
C LYS A 34 -7.97 -18.53 0.18
N GLU A 35 -6.89 -18.10 0.76
CA GLU A 35 -6.78 -18.06 2.22
C GLU A 35 -7.64 -16.93 2.77
N THR A 36 -7.76 -16.90 4.09
CA THR A 36 -8.55 -15.87 4.76
C THR A 36 -7.98 -14.49 4.45
N PRO A 37 -8.82 -13.58 3.99
CA PRO A 37 -8.35 -12.22 3.70
C PRO A 37 -7.92 -11.50 4.97
N ILE A 38 -6.96 -10.62 4.80
CA ILE A 38 -6.50 -9.73 5.87
C ILE A 38 -7.03 -8.36 5.56
N VAL A 39 -7.74 -7.76 6.52
CA VAL A 39 -8.30 -6.42 6.38
C VAL A 39 -7.45 -5.46 7.19
N THR A 40 -6.98 -4.42 6.55
CA THR A 40 -6.11 -3.44 7.20
C THR A 40 -6.29 -2.09 6.50
N THR A 41 -5.33 -1.21 6.63
CA THR A 41 -5.32 0.08 5.93
C THR A 41 -3.98 0.27 5.25
N THR A 42 -3.99 1.06 4.20
CA THR A 42 -2.72 1.40 3.55
C THR A 42 -1.93 2.32 4.47
N ASP A 43 -0.61 2.18 4.45
CA ASP A 43 0.27 3.11 5.13
C ASP A 43 0.67 4.21 4.14
N ASP A 44 1.08 3.84 2.95
CA ASP A 44 1.22 4.78 1.88
C ASP A 44 0.95 4.09 0.55
N LEU A 45 0.78 4.90 -0.47
CA LEU A 45 0.36 4.44 -1.78
C LEU A 45 1.06 5.26 -2.84
N SER A 46 1.57 4.58 -3.87
CA SER A 46 2.24 5.24 -4.99
C SER A 46 1.90 4.49 -6.27
N ASN A 47 2.36 5.02 -7.41
CA ASN A 47 2.13 4.36 -8.68
C ASN A 47 2.75 2.98 -8.75
N GLY A 48 3.83 2.76 -8.01
CA GLY A 48 4.55 1.50 -8.07
C GLY A 48 4.06 0.46 -7.09
N GLY A 49 3.40 0.87 -6.02
CA GLY A 49 2.98 -0.08 -5.00
C GLY A 49 2.40 0.59 -3.79
N LEU A 50 2.27 -0.20 -2.73
CA LEU A 50 1.76 0.31 -1.47
C LEU A 50 2.44 -0.39 -0.32
N SER A 51 2.23 0.12 0.87
CA SER A 51 2.71 -0.52 2.08
C SER A 51 1.59 -0.56 3.10
N PHE A 52 1.71 -1.50 4.02
CA PHE A 52 0.74 -1.62 5.11
C PHE A 52 1.38 -2.34 6.29
N MET A 53 0.74 -2.23 7.44
CA MET A 53 1.17 -2.94 8.64
C MET A 53 0.38 -4.22 8.76
N SER A 54 1.06 -5.29 9.14
CA SER A 54 0.47 -6.61 9.25
C SER A 54 0.79 -7.22 10.60
N TYR A 55 -0.11 -8.04 11.11
CA TYR A 55 0.15 -8.80 12.33
C TYR A 55 0.92 -10.08 12.02
N VAL A 56 0.96 -10.48 10.76
CA VAL A 56 1.65 -11.69 10.35
C VAL A 56 2.73 -11.35 9.36
N PRO A 57 3.83 -12.10 9.35
CA PRO A 57 4.88 -11.89 8.36
C PRO A 57 4.47 -12.46 7.01
N PHE A 58 5.08 -11.92 5.96
CA PHE A 58 4.92 -12.43 4.60
C PHE A 58 6.29 -12.72 4.05
N GLN A 59 6.41 -13.79 3.29
CA GLN A 59 7.68 -14.06 2.62
C GLN A 59 7.85 -13.13 1.43
N LEU A 60 9.09 -12.70 1.23
CA LEU A 60 9.42 -11.91 0.05
C LEU A 60 9.07 -12.72 -1.19
N GLY A 61 8.51 -12.06 -2.19
CA GLY A 61 8.12 -12.71 -3.43
C GLY A 61 6.71 -13.25 -3.44
N THR A 62 6.02 -13.23 -2.30
CA THR A 62 4.63 -13.69 -2.24
C THR A 62 3.74 -12.82 -3.10
N ILE A 63 2.88 -13.46 -3.88
CA ILE A 63 1.92 -12.76 -4.73
C ILE A 63 0.62 -12.63 -3.98
N LEU A 64 0.10 -11.42 -3.91
CA LEU A 64 -1.13 -11.12 -3.18
C LEU A 64 -2.18 -10.54 -4.11
N SER A 65 -3.42 -10.84 -3.80
CA SER A 65 -4.55 -10.14 -4.37
C SER A 65 -4.84 -8.96 -3.46
N ILE A 66 -4.99 -7.78 -4.02
CA ILE A 66 -5.11 -6.54 -3.28
C ILE A 66 -6.35 -5.80 -3.72
N LYS A 67 -7.10 -5.29 -2.75
CA LYS A 67 -8.22 -4.36 -3.03
C LYS A 67 -8.09 -3.20 -2.08
N VAL A 68 -8.03 -2.00 -2.65
CA VAL A 68 -8.01 -0.76 -1.88
C VAL A 68 -9.32 -0.05 -2.16
N PHE A 69 -10.01 0.32 -1.10
CA PHE A 69 -11.31 0.97 -1.22
C PHE A 69 -11.17 2.46 -0.98
N SER A 70 -11.71 3.25 -1.91
CA SER A 70 -11.62 4.70 -1.81
C SER A 70 -12.94 5.33 -2.22
N PRO A 71 -13.13 6.61 -1.90
CA PRO A 71 -14.36 7.32 -2.33
C PRO A 71 -14.52 7.41 -3.84
N ILE A 72 -13.42 7.31 -4.58
CA ILE A 72 -13.48 7.46 -6.03
C ILE A 72 -13.45 6.12 -6.76
N GLY A 73 -13.44 5.01 -6.02
CA GLY A 73 -13.48 3.70 -6.64
C GLY A 73 -12.61 2.69 -5.95
N THR A 74 -12.72 1.45 -6.38
CA THR A 74 -11.93 0.35 -5.85
C THR A 74 -10.74 0.09 -6.75
N LEU A 75 -9.58 -0.01 -6.14
CA LEU A 75 -8.37 -0.38 -6.84
C LEU A 75 -8.13 -1.86 -6.58
N ALA A 76 -8.18 -2.68 -7.62
CA ALA A 76 -7.92 -4.11 -7.51
C ALA A 76 -6.69 -4.45 -8.33
N ALA A 77 -5.77 -5.18 -7.72
CA ALA A 77 -4.51 -5.48 -8.36
C ALA A 77 -3.89 -6.73 -7.75
N ASN A 78 -2.92 -7.27 -8.44
CA ASN A 78 -2.02 -8.26 -7.87
C ASN A 78 -0.73 -7.56 -7.54
N GLY A 79 -0.15 -7.93 -6.43
CA GLY A 79 1.10 -7.35 -6.00
C GLY A 79 2.05 -8.40 -5.49
N LYS A 80 3.30 -8.03 -5.42
CA LYS A 80 4.36 -8.92 -4.95
C LYS A 80 5.02 -8.29 -3.74
N VAL A 81 5.19 -9.09 -2.70
CA VAL A 81 5.87 -8.62 -1.50
C VAL A 81 7.34 -8.42 -1.82
N VAL A 82 7.80 -7.18 -1.73
CA VAL A 82 9.19 -6.82 -2.03
C VAL A 82 9.94 -6.36 -0.81
N GLN A 83 9.23 -6.12 0.29
CA GLN A 83 9.87 -5.69 1.52
C GLN A 83 9.06 -6.19 2.69
N MET A 84 9.75 -6.69 3.70
CA MET A 84 9.14 -7.04 4.97
C MET A 84 10.10 -6.67 6.07
N LYS A 85 9.60 -5.96 7.07
CA LYS A 85 10.43 -5.52 8.17
C LYS A 85 9.64 -5.69 9.46
N GLU A 86 10.23 -6.40 10.41
CA GLU A 86 9.63 -6.57 11.72
C GLU A 86 9.76 -5.26 12.49
N VAL A 87 8.64 -4.69 12.90
CA VAL A 87 8.62 -3.42 13.59
C VAL A 87 8.57 -3.61 15.09
N VAL A 88 7.68 -4.48 15.53
CA VAL A 88 7.58 -4.87 16.93
C VAL A 88 7.76 -6.37 16.95
N GLU A 89 8.75 -6.82 17.66
CA GLU A 89 9.15 -8.21 17.65
C GLU A 89 7.97 -9.13 17.91
N GLY A 90 7.72 -10.04 16.95
CA GLY A 90 6.66 -11.02 17.06
C GLY A 90 5.25 -10.45 16.97
N CYS A 91 5.10 -9.14 16.76
CA CYS A 91 3.78 -8.52 16.84
C CYS A 91 3.35 -7.85 15.54
N SER A 92 4.24 -7.14 14.89
CA SER A 92 3.82 -6.39 13.71
C SER A 92 4.94 -6.26 12.71
N TYR A 93 4.53 -6.15 11.45
CA TYR A 93 5.45 -6.16 10.33
C TYR A 93 5.04 -5.10 9.33
N TYR A 94 6.03 -4.40 8.79
CA TYR A 94 5.83 -3.46 7.70
C TYR A 94 5.98 -4.24 6.41
N ILE A 95 4.96 -4.18 5.57
CA ILE A 95 4.94 -4.93 4.32
C ILE A 95 4.91 -3.95 3.15
N GLY A 96 5.88 -4.07 2.27
CA GLY A 96 5.94 -3.28 1.05
C GLY A 96 5.60 -4.14 -0.15
N ILE A 97 4.72 -3.64 -0.99
CA ILE A 97 4.20 -4.38 -2.13
C ILE A 97 4.42 -3.59 -3.40
N LYS A 98 4.88 -4.29 -4.44
CA LYS A 98 5.00 -3.74 -5.77
C LYS A 98 3.84 -4.27 -6.60
N PHE A 99 3.12 -3.37 -7.28
CA PHE A 99 2.04 -3.80 -8.16
C PHE A 99 2.61 -4.52 -9.37
N ILE A 100 1.99 -5.64 -9.73
CA ILE A 100 2.39 -6.39 -10.93
C ILE A 100 1.33 -6.33 -11.99
N GLN A 101 0.06 -6.29 -11.61
CA GLN A 101 -1.02 -6.33 -12.58
C GLN A 101 -2.23 -5.66 -11.99
N PHE A 102 -2.87 -4.81 -12.78
CA PHE A 102 -4.09 -4.12 -12.38
C PHE A 102 -5.29 -4.76 -13.06
N ARG A 103 -6.43 -4.68 -12.38
CA ARG A 103 -7.70 -5.13 -12.95
C ARG A 103 -8.46 -3.94 -13.46
N GLU A 104 -8.99 -4.08 -14.67
CA GLU A 104 -9.88 -3.11 -15.30
C GLU A 104 -9.43 -1.66 -15.08
N HIS A 105 -10.27 -0.85 -14.46
CA HIS A 105 -10.01 0.60 -14.33
C HIS A 105 -9.17 0.95 -13.12
N SER A 106 -8.58 -0.03 -12.48
CA SER A 106 -7.87 0.20 -11.23
C SER A 106 -6.69 1.14 -11.38
N LYS A 107 -6.00 1.09 -12.50
CA LYS A 107 -4.88 1.99 -12.70
C LYS A 107 -5.31 3.45 -12.74
N ASN A 108 -6.49 3.72 -13.28
CA ASN A 108 -7.01 5.07 -13.29
C ASN A 108 -7.32 5.54 -11.87
N VAL A 109 -7.88 4.66 -11.07
CA VAL A 109 -8.15 4.97 -9.67
C VAL A 109 -6.84 5.27 -8.95
N LEU A 110 -5.83 4.44 -9.19
CA LEU A 110 -4.52 4.62 -8.56
C LEU A 110 -3.92 5.98 -8.92
N LEU A 111 -3.96 6.34 -10.19
CA LEU A 111 -3.40 7.62 -10.62
C LEU A 111 -4.07 8.79 -9.93
N LYS A 112 -5.38 8.71 -9.75
CA LYS A 112 -6.11 9.76 -9.06
C LYS A 112 -5.76 9.79 -7.56
N LEU A 113 -5.65 8.62 -6.95
CA LEU A 113 -5.38 8.55 -5.52
C LEU A 113 -3.97 8.99 -5.17
N THR A 114 -3.01 8.72 -6.03
CA THR A 114 -1.62 9.05 -5.74
C THR A 114 -1.25 10.47 -6.13
N GLY A 115 -2.20 11.24 -6.61
CA GLY A 115 -1.91 12.62 -6.97
C GLY A 115 -1.29 12.78 -8.33
N GLN A 116 -1.32 11.74 -9.16
CA GLN A 116 -0.81 11.88 -10.52
C GLN A 116 -1.51 13.03 -11.22
N LYS A 117 -2.79 13.17 -10.94
CA LYS A 117 -3.55 14.26 -11.48
C LYS A 117 -3.05 15.60 -10.97
N GLU A 118 -2.67 15.66 -9.70
CA GLU A 118 -2.12 16.87 -9.12
C GLU A 118 -0.79 17.22 -9.77
N ILE A 119 0.02 16.21 -10.01
CA ILE A 119 1.29 16.41 -10.67
C ILE A 119 1.06 16.97 -12.05
N ASN A 120 0.09 16.42 -12.76
CA ASN A 120 -0.27 16.93 -14.07
C ASN A 120 -0.78 18.35 -14.01
N ALA A 121 -1.57 18.65 -12.99
CA ALA A 121 -2.07 20.00 -12.82
C ALA A 121 -0.93 20.98 -12.57
N VAL A 122 0.02 20.56 -11.78
CA VAL A 122 1.20 21.39 -11.53
C VAL A 122 1.96 21.62 -12.82
N ASN A 123 2.07 20.59 -13.63
CA ASN A 123 2.77 20.69 -14.90
C ASN A 123 2.04 21.62 -15.87
N CYS A 124 0.77 21.80 -15.68
CA CYS A 124 -0.02 22.69 -16.52
C CYS A 124 0.17 24.16 -16.13
N PHE A 125 0.72 24.38 -14.98
CA PHE A 125 0.99 25.73 -14.52
C PHE A 125 2.25 26.27 -15.15
#